data_7c5c4bbf8de0af1ec02b243ec8628814
#
_entry.id   7c5c4bbf8de0af1ec02b243ec8628814
#
_cell.length_a   1.000
_cell.length_b   1.000
_cell.length_c   1.000
_cell.angle_alpha   90.00
_cell.angle_beta   90.00
_cell.angle_gamma   90.00
#
_symmetry.space_group_name_H-M   'P 1'
#
loop_
_entity.id
_entity.type
_entity.pdbx_description
1 polymer ?
#
loop_
_entity_poly.entity_id
_entity_poly.type
_entity_poly.pdbx_seq_one_letter_code
_entity_poly.pdbx_strand_id
1 'polypeptide(L)'
;EAAGVPRDELVVAWDFTVGSDEPVYRDLLAGRDAMLDAIGERTDLDVSIEVDEAGDDPEQTLRVVSGTFELPSLLSGDGGSLSVLNRDEDGDVVVNGTIDAPFGLVVPKCAEDAANRPLPVVIAGHGLLGTIQETTGAFYQLFAERLCVAVVSTEWRGMSQADLASIIVALRDVGSADRVMEKLVHGVNQFVALETLVRRVWVDRTEFQIDDAPLFDPTRVYYYGSSQGGILGGTFMSIDPFIERGVLGVAAADFSYIIERSTNWNDYRETLYGSYTRNAIDAQVALTLFQMRWDLTDPITHVSHLTGEVEATYPGVPEKQVLLQIARNDSQVANVGSDLFARTAGLSVLRPEIYAPYGVELADGPLSSGVAQWDEHFEPAPPGGNLTPTDNGTHGSLRWRDTSIEQIRVFLTTGEIVPACGVDGGALGW
;
A
#
# COMPACT_ATOMS: atom_id res chain seq x y z
N GLU A 1 1.09 -17.29 37.92
CA GLU A 1 0.00 -17.54 38.86
C GLU A 1 -1.08 -16.42 38.83
N ALA A 2 -0.66 -15.16 38.71
CA ALA A 2 -1.63 -14.05 38.63
C ALA A 2 -2.50 -14.08 37.35
N ALA A 3 -1.99 -14.68 36.27
CA ALA A 3 -2.73 -14.85 35.03
C ALA A 3 -3.59 -16.13 34.96
N GLY A 4 -3.67 -16.90 36.05
CA GLY A 4 -4.44 -18.14 36.13
C GLY A 4 -3.87 -19.32 35.36
N VAL A 5 -2.65 -19.20 34.80
CA VAL A 5 -1.98 -20.28 34.08
C VAL A 5 -1.10 -21.07 35.07
N PRO A 6 -1.29 -22.40 35.19
CA PRO A 6 -0.46 -23.24 36.03
C PRO A 6 1.02 -23.20 35.55
N ARG A 7 1.95 -23.16 36.49
CA ARG A 7 3.38 -23.03 36.19
C ARG A 7 3.95 -24.22 35.40
N ASP A 8 3.40 -25.40 35.62
CA ASP A 8 3.77 -26.65 34.97
C ASP A 8 3.22 -26.74 33.52
N GLU A 9 2.32 -25.87 33.15
CA GLU A 9 1.82 -25.74 31.77
C GLU A 9 2.58 -24.68 30.95
N LEU A 10 3.47 -23.90 31.59
CA LEU A 10 4.24 -22.85 30.91
C LEU A 10 5.45 -23.46 30.19
N VAL A 11 5.56 -23.17 28.91
CA VAL A 11 6.78 -23.45 28.12
C VAL A 11 7.81 -22.35 28.34
N VAL A 12 7.36 -21.10 28.36
CA VAL A 12 8.16 -19.90 28.60
C VAL A 12 7.28 -18.78 29.11
N ALA A 13 7.83 -17.92 29.97
CA ALA A 13 7.16 -16.68 30.38
C ALA A 13 8.22 -15.60 30.59
N TRP A 14 7.89 -14.40 30.16
CA TRP A 14 8.69 -13.19 30.40
C TRP A 14 7.74 -12.00 30.62
N ASP A 15 8.29 -10.94 31.14
CA ASP A 15 7.62 -9.64 31.26
C ASP A 15 8.31 -8.60 30.39
N PHE A 16 7.55 -7.58 30.02
CA PHE A 16 8.06 -6.43 29.27
C PHE A 16 7.26 -5.17 29.64
N THR A 17 7.86 -4.02 29.43
CA THR A 17 7.18 -2.74 29.62
C THR A 17 6.42 -2.38 28.35
N VAL A 18 5.14 -2.13 28.47
CA VAL A 18 4.32 -1.59 27.39
C VAL A 18 4.55 -0.08 27.34
N GLY A 19 5.00 0.42 26.18
CA GLY A 19 5.05 1.84 25.88
C GLY A 19 3.71 2.34 25.36
N SER A 20 3.55 3.66 25.22
CA SER A 20 2.48 4.22 24.41
C SER A 20 2.80 4.02 22.92
N ASP A 21 1.79 3.92 22.10
CA ASP A 21 1.88 3.79 20.63
C ASP A 21 2.11 5.14 19.93
N GLU A 22 1.73 6.25 20.60
CA GLU A 22 1.87 7.61 20.06
C GLU A 22 3.26 7.91 19.45
N PRO A 23 4.41 7.56 20.05
CA PRO A 23 5.70 7.80 19.43
C PRO A 23 5.91 7.07 18.10
N VAL A 24 5.15 6.01 17.82
CA VAL A 24 5.28 5.22 16.58
C VAL A 24 4.56 5.89 15.42
N TYR A 25 3.36 6.43 15.63
CA TYR A 25 2.58 7.06 14.56
C TYR A 25 2.70 8.59 14.52
N ARG A 26 3.25 9.24 15.56
CA ARG A 26 3.34 10.71 15.67
C ARG A 26 3.96 11.37 14.45
N ASP A 27 5.12 10.90 14.03
CA ASP A 27 5.88 11.50 12.92
C ASP A 27 5.13 11.36 11.58
N LEU A 28 4.42 10.25 11.38
CA LEU A 28 3.63 10.01 10.18
C LEU A 28 2.44 10.99 10.09
N LEU A 29 1.70 11.16 11.20
CA LEU A 29 0.56 12.08 11.27
C LEU A 29 1.00 13.55 11.25
N ALA A 30 2.05 13.91 12.00
CA ALA A 30 2.60 15.26 11.96
C ALA A 30 3.09 15.65 10.56
N GLY A 31 3.75 14.70 9.87
CA GLY A 31 4.18 14.88 8.47
C GLY A 31 2.99 15.10 7.53
N ARG A 32 1.91 14.31 7.69
CA ARG A 32 0.66 14.48 6.95
C ARG A 32 0.10 15.89 7.13
N ASP A 33 -0.07 16.30 8.37
CA ASP A 33 -0.67 17.58 8.70
C ASP A 33 0.19 18.76 8.21
N ALA A 34 1.51 18.69 8.42
CA ALA A 34 2.45 19.68 7.92
C ALA A 34 2.45 19.81 6.38
N MET A 35 2.34 18.67 5.67
CA MET A 35 2.27 18.64 4.20
C MET A 35 0.95 19.21 3.70
N LEU A 36 -0.17 18.82 4.29
CA LEU A 36 -1.50 19.33 3.94
C LEU A 36 -1.62 20.84 4.21
N ASP A 37 -1.11 21.32 5.34
CA ASP A 37 -1.10 22.74 5.69
C ASP A 37 -0.23 23.54 4.70
N ALA A 38 0.90 23.00 4.27
CA ALA A 38 1.77 23.64 3.30
C ALA A 38 1.20 23.64 1.88
N ILE A 39 0.42 22.63 1.51
CA ILE A 39 -0.38 22.64 0.26
C ILE A 39 -1.49 23.69 0.38
N GLY A 40 -2.26 23.68 1.47
CA GLY A 40 -3.34 24.66 1.74
C GLY A 40 -4.22 24.94 0.53
N GLU A 41 -4.34 26.23 0.17
CA GLU A 41 -5.07 26.71 -1.01
C GLU A 41 -4.16 26.98 -2.23
N ARG A 42 -2.92 26.44 -2.22
CA ARG A 42 -1.96 26.63 -3.33
C ARG A 42 -2.47 25.99 -4.61
N THR A 43 -2.44 26.74 -5.69
CA THR A 43 -2.72 26.29 -7.06
C THR A 43 -1.48 26.42 -7.96
N ASP A 44 -0.39 26.93 -7.41
CA ASP A 44 0.86 27.27 -8.10
C ASP A 44 1.93 26.16 -8.02
N LEU A 45 1.60 25.02 -7.40
CA LEU A 45 2.48 23.86 -7.42
C LEU A 45 2.62 23.32 -8.83
N ASP A 46 3.85 23.24 -9.31
CA ASP A 46 4.15 22.90 -10.69
C ASP A 46 3.88 21.44 -11.03
N VAL A 47 3.44 21.22 -12.27
CA VAL A 47 3.38 19.88 -12.89
C VAL A 47 4.11 19.96 -14.22
N SER A 48 5.09 19.09 -14.40
CA SER A 48 5.86 18.95 -15.64
C SER A 48 5.50 17.64 -16.32
N ILE A 49 4.97 17.71 -17.54
CA ILE A 49 4.71 16.54 -18.37
C ILE A 49 5.99 16.21 -19.17
N GLU A 50 6.50 15.00 -19.02
CA GLU A 50 7.68 14.49 -19.72
C GLU A 50 7.30 13.57 -20.88
N VAL A 51 6.28 12.73 -20.66
CA VAL A 51 5.72 11.80 -21.64
C VAL A 51 4.22 12.00 -21.70
N ASP A 52 3.67 12.06 -22.90
CA ASP A 52 2.24 12.08 -23.20
C ASP A 52 2.04 11.38 -24.54
N GLU A 53 1.68 10.12 -24.48
CA GLU A 53 1.58 9.26 -25.65
C GLU A 53 0.34 8.38 -25.64
N ALA A 54 -0.01 7.80 -26.77
CA ALA A 54 -1.04 6.78 -26.83
C ALA A 54 -0.58 5.52 -26.08
N GLY A 55 -1.52 4.82 -25.43
CA GLY A 55 -1.21 3.55 -24.80
C GLY A 55 -0.77 2.47 -25.76
N ASP A 56 -0.16 1.40 -25.22
CA ASP A 56 0.31 0.25 -26.00
C ASP A 56 -0.82 -0.42 -26.79
N ASP A 57 -2.02 -0.47 -26.22
CA ASP A 57 -3.24 -0.94 -26.85
C ASP A 57 -4.25 0.23 -26.98
N PRO A 58 -4.44 0.79 -28.18
CA PRO A 58 -5.34 1.91 -28.40
C PRO A 58 -6.83 1.56 -28.21
N GLU A 59 -7.18 0.27 -28.11
CA GLU A 59 -8.54 -0.16 -27.76
C GLU A 59 -8.79 -0.17 -26.25
N GLN A 60 -7.73 -0.03 -25.43
CA GLN A 60 -7.83 0.00 -23.99
C GLN A 60 -7.39 1.35 -23.40
N THR A 61 -6.45 2.04 -24.03
CA THR A 61 -5.83 3.21 -23.44
C THR A 61 -5.76 4.37 -24.42
N LEU A 62 -6.36 5.48 -24.01
CA LEU A 62 -6.34 6.72 -24.78
C LEU A 62 -4.99 7.44 -24.64
N ARG A 63 -4.51 7.60 -23.40
CA ARG A 63 -3.26 8.31 -23.09
C ARG A 63 -2.53 7.64 -21.94
N VAL A 64 -1.21 7.60 -22.03
CA VAL A 64 -0.29 7.37 -20.91
C VAL A 64 0.53 8.63 -20.72
N VAL A 65 0.48 9.19 -19.53
CA VAL A 65 1.18 10.43 -19.19
C VAL A 65 2.12 10.16 -18.03
N SER A 66 3.32 10.68 -18.09
CA SER A 66 4.24 10.70 -16.96
C SER A 66 5.03 12.00 -16.90
N GLY A 67 5.51 12.31 -15.71
CA GLY A 67 6.27 13.52 -15.46
C GLY A 67 6.56 13.69 -13.98
N THR A 68 6.71 14.92 -13.54
CA THR A 68 6.93 15.26 -12.14
C THR A 68 5.91 16.27 -11.65
N PHE A 69 5.64 16.24 -10.35
CA PHE A 69 4.84 17.24 -9.66
C PHE A 69 5.57 17.76 -8.42
N GLU A 70 5.43 19.05 -8.20
CA GLU A 70 5.98 19.70 -7.02
C GLU A 70 5.12 19.46 -5.79
N LEU A 71 5.74 19.12 -4.66
CA LEU A 71 5.07 18.96 -3.37
C LEU A 71 5.96 19.45 -2.22
N PRO A 72 5.37 19.78 -1.04
CA PRO A 72 6.14 20.09 0.16
C PRO A 72 7.03 18.92 0.59
N SER A 73 8.29 19.19 0.93
CA SER A 73 9.25 18.20 1.37
C SER A 73 9.26 18.07 2.89
N LEU A 74 9.15 16.84 3.39
CA LEU A 74 9.39 16.50 4.80
C LEU A 74 10.85 16.07 5.04
N LEU A 75 11.70 16.09 4.01
CA LEU A 75 13.05 15.55 4.07
C LEU A 75 14.08 16.66 4.32
N SER A 76 15.13 16.31 5.05
CA SER A 76 16.27 17.18 5.28
C SER A 76 17.11 17.36 4.01
N GLY A 77 17.78 18.50 3.90
CA GLY A 77 18.66 18.82 2.77
C GLY A 77 17.88 18.91 1.44
N ASP A 78 18.36 18.20 0.43
CA ASP A 78 17.77 18.13 -0.91
C ASP A 78 16.86 16.92 -1.14
N GLY A 79 16.52 16.16 -0.10
CA GLY A 79 15.75 14.93 -0.22
C GLY A 79 16.53 13.74 -0.81
N GLY A 80 17.86 13.84 -0.91
CA GLY A 80 18.72 12.83 -1.52
C GLY A 80 18.86 11.54 -0.70
N SER A 81 19.83 10.69 -1.09
CA SER A 81 20.00 9.34 -0.51
C SER A 81 20.33 9.32 0.98
N LEU A 82 20.91 10.40 1.52
CA LEU A 82 21.28 10.51 2.93
C LEU A 82 20.23 11.25 3.78
N SER A 83 19.17 11.78 3.16
CA SER A 83 18.13 12.52 3.86
C SER A 83 17.34 11.63 4.80
N VAL A 84 16.92 12.24 5.90
CA VAL A 84 15.99 11.75 6.92
C VAL A 84 14.87 12.77 7.06
N LEU A 85 13.91 12.60 7.96
CA LEU A 85 12.91 13.62 8.22
C LEU A 85 13.55 14.93 8.69
N ASN A 86 13.03 16.03 8.18
CA ASN A 86 13.41 17.37 8.62
C ASN A 86 12.66 17.70 9.91
N ARG A 87 13.40 18.13 10.93
CA ARG A 87 12.85 18.40 12.27
C ARG A 87 13.25 19.80 12.73
N ASP A 88 12.38 20.43 13.48
CA ASP A 88 12.69 21.68 14.19
C ASP A 88 13.50 21.45 15.49
N GLU A 89 13.68 22.52 16.27
CA GLU A 89 14.46 22.48 17.52
C GLU A 89 13.79 21.62 18.61
N ASP A 90 12.48 21.42 18.54
CA ASP A 90 11.70 20.60 19.47
C ASP A 90 11.62 19.13 19.03
N GLY A 91 12.14 18.83 17.83
CA GLY A 91 12.18 17.48 17.23
C GLY A 91 10.95 17.13 16.42
N ASP A 92 10.03 18.06 16.21
CA ASP A 92 8.81 17.84 15.42
C ASP A 92 9.10 17.88 13.92
N VAL A 93 8.36 17.06 13.16
CA VAL A 93 8.49 16.99 11.70
C VAL A 93 7.93 18.25 11.07
N VAL A 94 8.74 18.93 10.27
CA VAL A 94 8.37 20.18 9.61
C VAL A 94 8.77 20.18 8.13
N VAL A 95 8.02 20.93 7.31
CA VAL A 95 8.31 21.09 5.89
C VAL A 95 9.64 21.82 5.66
N ASN A 96 10.42 21.35 4.69
CA ASN A 96 11.69 21.91 4.23
C ASN A 96 11.63 22.23 2.73
N GLY A 97 10.93 23.30 2.37
CA GLY A 97 10.77 23.69 0.97
C GLY A 97 9.90 22.71 0.16
N THR A 98 10.21 22.56 -1.12
CA THR A 98 9.51 21.67 -2.04
C THR A 98 10.48 20.74 -2.75
N ILE A 99 9.97 19.61 -3.25
CA ILE A 99 10.68 18.68 -4.13
C ILE A 99 9.76 18.27 -5.27
N ASP A 100 10.38 17.79 -6.34
CA ASP A 100 9.65 17.14 -7.45
C ASP A 100 9.55 15.64 -7.20
N ALA A 101 8.34 15.10 -7.33
CA ALA A 101 8.10 13.67 -7.29
C ALA A 101 7.58 13.17 -8.64
N PRO A 102 7.94 11.95 -9.08
CA PRO A 102 7.40 11.38 -10.30
C PRO A 102 5.92 11.07 -10.16
N PHE A 103 5.17 11.23 -11.25
CA PHE A 103 3.79 10.74 -11.36
C PHE A 103 3.56 10.00 -12.68
N GLY A 104 2.60 9.07 -12.64
CA GLY A 104 2.06 8.39 -13.81
C GLY A 104 0.54 8.54 -13.86
N LEU A 105 0.00 8.65 -15.07
CA LEU A 105 -1.43 8.71 -15.34
C LEU A 105 -1.77 7.79 -16.50
N VAL A 106 -2.77 6.93 -16.31
CA VAL A 106 -3.41 6.17 -17.39
C VAL A 106 -4.81 6.71 -17.59
N VAL A 107 -5.09 7.13 -18.82
CA VAL A 107 -6.41 7.54 -19.27
C VAL A 107 -7.01 6.42 -20.12
N PRO A 108 -8.10 5.78 -19.68
CA PRO A 108 -8.72 4.68 -20.42
C PRO A 108 -9.37 5.15 -21.73
N LYS A 109 -9.59 4.21 -22.65
CA LYS A 109 -10.27 4.46 -23.91
C LYS A 109 -11.71 4.96 -23.74
N CYS A 110 -12.41 4.46 -22.71
CA CYS A 110 -13.77 4.86 -22.40
C CYS A 110 -13.92 6.39 -22.16
N ALA A 111 -12.80 7.10 -21.87
CA ALA A 111 -12.78 8.55 -21.71
C ALA A 111 -13.06 9.33 -23.00
N GLU A 112 -12.96 8.72 -24.18
CA GLU A 112 -13.35 9.37 -25.45
C GLU A 112 -14.83 9.70 -25.48
N ASP A 113 -15.68 8.87 -24.88
CA ASP A 113 -17.10 9.21 -24.75
C ASP A 113 -17.29 10.29 -23.66
N ALA A 114 -17.73 11.46 -24.07
CA ALA A 114 -18.01 12.57 -23.18
C ALA A 114 -19.04 12.24 -22.09
N ALA A 115 -19.91 11.24 -22.29
CA ALA A 115 -20.87 10.80 -21.29
C ALA A 115 -20.21 10.11 -20.08
N ASN A 116 -18.98 9.61 -20.22
CA ASN A 116 -18.23 8.98 -19.14
C ASN A 116 -17.44 10.00 -18.31
N ARG A 117 -17.20 11.19 -18.82
CA ARG A 117 -16.40 12.24 -18.15
C ARG A 117 -17.26 13.14 -17.25
N PRO A 118 -16.76 13.59 -16.08
CA PRO A 118 -15.45 13.27 -15.51
C PRO A 118 -15.36 11.85 -14.94
N LEU A 119 -14.18 11.22 -15.07
CA LEU A 119 -13.93 9.84 -14.62
C LEU A 119 -13.69 9.77 -13.11
N PRO A 120 -14.11 8.69 -12.45
CA PRO A 120 -13.55 8.35 -11.14
C PRO A 120 -12.04 8.19 -11.24
N VAL A 121 -11.34 8.44 -10.14
CA VAL A 121 -9.89 8.31 -10.06
C VAL A 121 -9.52 7.16 -9.14
N VAL A 122 -8.52 6.39 -9.52
CA VAL A 122 -7.85 5.42 -8.65
C VAL A 122 -6.42 5.89 -8.41
N ILE A 123 -6.10 6.19 -7.17
CA ILE A 123 -4.71 6.39 -6.75
C ILE A 123 -4.07 5.01 -6.64
N ALA A 124 -2.98 4.77 -7.40
CA ALA A 124 -2.38 3.45 -7.51
C ALA A 124 -1.00 3.37 -6.86
N GLY A 125 -0.81 2.35 -6.00
CA GLY A 125 0.48 2.04 -5.36
C GLY A 125 1.23 0.94 -6.10
N HIS A 126 2.51 1.16 -6.44
CA HIS A 126 3.38 0.19 -7.10
C HIS A 126 3.86 -0.94 -6.14
N GLY A 127 4.33 -2.05 -6.71
CA GLY A 127 4.88 -3.20 -6.00
C GLY A 127 6.29 -2.98 -5.41
N LEU A 128 6.93 -4.07 -4.96
CA LEU A 128 8.22 -4.01 -4.26
C LEU A 128 9.28 -3.31 -5.12
N LEU A 129 9.82 -2.21 -4.59
CA LEU A 129 10.86 -1.38 -5.22
C LEU A 129 10.53 -1.02 -6.67
N GLY A 130 9.23 -0.88 -6.98
CA GLY A 130 8.73 -0.47 -8.28
C GLY A 130 8.89 1.02 -8.54
N THR A 131 8.30 1.43 -9.65
CA THR A 131 8.26 2.81 -10.12
C THR A 131 6.90 3.09 -10.76
N ILE A 132 6.67 4.33 -11.22
CA ILE A 132 5.47 4.70 -11.98
C ILE A 132 5.31 3.89 -13.28
N GLN A 133 6.37 3.32 -13.86
CA GLN A 133 6.27 2.45 -15.03
C GLN A 133 5.47 1.18 -14.76
N GLU A 134 5.47 0.67 -13.53
CA GLU A 134 4.58 -0.44 -13.17
C GLU A 134 3.12 0.00 -13.24
N THR A 135 2.79 1.15 -12.63
CA THR A 135 1.42 1.64 -12.50
C THR A 135 0.88 2.31 -13.77
N THR A 136 1.70 2.54 -14.78
CA THR A 136 1.28 2.91 -16.14
C THR A 136 1.34 1.75 -17.13
N GLY A 137 1.82 0.57 -16.69
CA GLY A 137 1.99 -0.62 -17.53
C GLY A 137 0.69 -1.38 -17.82
N ALA A 138 0.83 -2.49 -18.56
CA ALA A 138 -0.27 -3.23 -19.18
C ALA A 138 -1.42 -3.61 -18.22
N PHE A 139 -1.12 -4.01 -16.98
CA PHE A 139 -2.18 -4.33 -16.02
C PHE A 139 -3.04 -3.11 -15.71
N TYR A 140 -2.43 -1.97 -15.40
CA TYR A 140 -3.17 -0.77 -15.03
C TYR A 140 -3.88 -0.13 -16.23
N GLN A 141 -3.38 -0.32 -17.44
CA GLN A 141 -4.09 0.05 -18.67
C GLN A 141 -5.37 -0.77 -18.84
N LEU A 142 -5.28 -2.10 -18.72
CA LEU A 142 -6.44 -3.00 -18.73
C LEU A 142 -7.43 -2.66 -17.60
N PHE A 143 -6.92 -2.46 -16.39
CA PHE A 143 -7.71 -2.14 -15.20
C PHE A 143 -8.47 -0.82 -15.37
N ALA A 144 -7.79 0.21 -15.86
CA ALA A 144 -8.40 1.52 -16.11
C ALA A 144 -9.59 1.43 -17.08
N GLU A 145 -9.43 0.70 -18.18
CA GLU A 145 -10.50 0.51 -19.16
C GLU A 145 -11.66 -0.33 -18.60
N ARG A 146 -11.36 -1.44 -17.92
CA ARG A 146 -12.39 -2.33 -17.36
C ARG A 146 -13.27 -1.65 -16.32
N LEU A 147 -12.71 -0.72 -15.55
CA LEU A 147 -13.43 0.04 -14.54
C LEU A 147 -13.95 1.39 -15.06
N CYS A 148 -13.45 1.83 -16.19
CA CYS A 148 -13.64 3.17 -16.73
C CYS A 148 -13.23 4.26 -15.70
N VAL A 149 -11.97 4.19 -15.25
CA VAL A 149 -11.38 5.10 -14.25
C VAL A 149 -10.05 5.66 -14.76
N ALA A 150 -9.72 6.87 -14.37
CA ALA A 150 -8.36 7.36 -14.50
C ALA A 150 -7.48 6.75 -13.39
N VAL A 151 -6.29 6.23 -13.74
CA VAL A 151 -5.33 5.73 -12.76
C VAL A 151 -4.21 6.73 -12.60
N VAL A 152 -4.01 7.24 -11.39
CA VAL A 152 -2.95 8.20 -11.06
C VAL A 152 -2.03 7.59 -10.01
N SER A 153 -0.72 7.75 -10.15
CA SER A 153 0.25 7.13 -9.27
C SER A 153 1.45 8.00 -9.01
N THR A 154 2.15 7.71 -7.91
CA THR A 154 3.49 8.20 -7.60
C THR A 154 4.32 7.08 -7.00
N GLU A 155 5.54 7.37 -6.55
CA GLU A 155 6.45 6.36 -5.99
C GLU A 155 6.49 6.39 -4.46
N TRP A 156 6.58 5.19 -3.85
CA TRP A 156 6.82 5.04 -2.41
C TRP A 156 8.25 5.44 -2.08
N ARG A 157 8.50 6.74 -1.90
CA ARG A 157 9.83 7.23 -1.52
C ARG A 157 10.30 6.52 -0.25
N GLY A 158 11.53 5.98 -0.27
CA GLY A 158 12.07 5.07 0.75
C GLY A 158 12.00 3.59 0.35
N MET A 159 11.00 3.20 -0.45
CA MET A 159 10.79 1.83 -0.93
C MET A 159 10.48 1.79 -2.44
N SER A 160 11.08 2.70 -3.21
CA SER A 160 11.07 2.71 -4.67
C SER A 160 12.42 2.23 -5.24
N GLN A 161 12.50 2.03 -6.55
CA GLN A 161 13.75 1.66 -7.22
C GLN A 161 14.88 2.67 -6.95
N ALA A 162 14.56 3.94 -6.84
CA ALA A 162 15.53 5.00 -6.54
C ALA A 162 16.18 4.85 -5.15
N ASP A 163 15.54 4.14 -4.21
CA ASP A 163 16.00 3.98 -2.84
C ASP A 163 16.83 2.70 -2.60
N LEU A 164 17.00 1.85 -3.63
CA LEU A 164 17.71 0.57 -3.52
C LEU A 164 19.10 0.70 -2.88
N ALA A 165 19.85 1.75 -3.22
CA ALA A 165 21.17 1.99 -2.65
C ALA A 165 21.10 2.23 -1.13
N SER A 166 20.11 3.00 -0.66
CA SER A 166 19.88 3.27 0.77
C SER A 166 19.47 1.99 1.52
N ILE A 167 18.64 1.16 0.91
CA ILE A 167 18.20 -0.13 1.45
C ILE A 167 19.40 -1.08 1.63
N ILE A 168 20.27 -1.19 0.64
CA ILE A 168 21.49 -2.02 0.73
C ILE A 168 22.41 -1.53 1.86
N VAL A 169 22.54 -0.22 2.04
CA VAL A 169 23.31 0.33 3.17
C VAL A 169 22.65 -0.02 4.50
N ALA A 170 21.34 0.14 4.62
CA ALA A 170 20.59 -0.20 5.83
C ALA A 170 20.69 -1.69 6.18
N LEU A 171 20.62 -2.61 5.21
CA LEU A 171 20.81 -4.03 5.40
C LEU A 171 22.23 -4.40 5.90
N ARG A 172 23.22 -3.57 5.60
CA ARG A 172 24.60 -3.75 6.07
C ARG A 172 24.83 -3.14 7.45
N ASP A 173 24.08 -2.12 7.77
CA ASP A 173 24.18 -1.37 9.03
C ASP A 173 22.78 -0.92 9.46
N VAL A 174 22.17 -1.64 10.40
CA VAL A 174 20.84 -1.34 10.97
C VAL A 174 20.79 0.09 11.54
N GLY A 175 21.92 0.64 12.01
CA GLY A 175 22.01 2.03 12.44
C GLY A 175 21.71 3.06 11.34
N SER A 176 21.69 2.63 10.07
CA SER A 176 21.33 3.45 8.91
C SER A 176 19.88 3.25 8.45
N ALA A 177 19.07 2.45 9.17
CA ALA A 177 17.69 2.14 8.80
C ALA A 177 16.81 3.40 8.69
N ASP A 178 17.06 4.43 9.47
CA ASP A 178 16.33 5.71 9.44
C ASP A 178 16.33 6.34 8.05
N ARG A 179 17.42 6.19 7.28
CA ARG A 179 17.51 6.71 5.91
C ARG A 179 16.54 6.06 4.92
N VAL A 180 15.96 4.92 5.29
CA VAL A 180 14.93 4.25 4.51
C VAL A 180 13.56 4.54 5.13
N MET A 181 13.41 4.29 6.43
CA MET A 181 12.12 4.33 7.11
C MET A 181 11.57 5.74 7.26
N GLU A 182 12.40 6.74 7.56
CA GLU A 182 11.95 8.13 7.59
C GLU A 182 11.64 8.69 6.20
N LYS A 183 12.35 8.22 5.16
CA LYS A 183 11.93 8.54 3.78
C LYS A 183 10.60 7.89 3.43
N LEU A 184 10.31 6.71 3.97
CA LEU A 184 9.04 6.04 3.73
C LEU A 184 7.88 6.78 4.40
N VAL A 185 8.11 7.40 5.58
CA VAL A 185 7.15 8.34 6.17
C VAL A 185 6.82 9.47 5.19
N HIS A 186 7.84 10.07 4.56
CA HIS A 186 7.60 11.04 3.49
C HIS A 186 6.88 10.42 2.29
N GLY A 187 7.27 9.21 1.87
CA GLY A 187 6.68 8.49 0.74
C GLY A 187 5.18 8.20 0.91
N VAL A 188 4.74 7.82 2.10
CA VAL A 188 3.30 7.64 2.40
C VAL A 188 2.57 8.99 2.33
N ASN A 189 3.16 10.04 2.89
CA ASN A 189 2.59 11.40 2.83
C ASN A 189 2.62 11.99 1.41
N GLN A 190 3.55 11.58 0.55
CA GLN A 190 3.55 11.92 -0.87
C GLN A 190 2.30 11.42 -1.60
N PHE A 191 1.77 10.25 -1.23
CA PHE A 191 0.49 9.76 -1.76
C PHE A 191 -0.69 10.61 -1.26
N VAL A 192 -0.68 11.08 -0.01
CA VAL A 192 -1.68 12.02 0.51
C VAL A 192 -1.62 13.36 -0.24
N ALA A 193 -0.40 13.85 -0.54
CA ALA A 193 -0.21 15.05 -1.34
C ALA A 193 -0.74 14.88 -2.77
N LEU A 194 -0.39 13.78 -3.44
CA LEU A 194 -0.86 13.50 -4.80
C LEU A 194 -2.40 13.48 -4.85
N GLU A 195 -3.03 12.75 -3.94
CA GLU A 195 -4.49 12.66 -3.86
C GLU A 195 -5.13 14.04 -3.66
N THR A 196 -4.57 14.83 -2.74
CA THR A 196 -5.02 16.21 -2.48
C THR A 196 -4.90 17.09 -3.72
N LEU A 197 -3.78 17.00 -4.44
CA LEU A 197 -3.56 17.78 -5.66
C LEU A 197 -4.49 17.34 -6.80
N VAL A 198 -4.74 16.05 -6.96
CA VAL A 198 -5.70 15.53 -7.94
C VAL A 198 -7.10 16.13 -7.69
N ARG A 199 -7.55 16.15 -6.43
CA ARG A 199 -8.88 16.66 -6.07
C ARG A 199 -9.02 18.17 -6.22
N ARG A 200 -7.97 18.93 -5.87
CA ARG A 200 -8.09 20.37 -5.66
C ARG A 200 -7.48 21.22 -6.77
N VAL A 201 -6.44 20.69 -7.42
CA VAL A 201 -5.61 21.45 -8.36
C VAL A 201 -5.68 20.88 -9.77
N TRP A 202 -5.44 19.56 -9.92
CA TRP A 202 -5.33 18.95 -11.24
C TRP A 202 -6.66 18.88 -11.98
N VAL A 203 -7.77 18.87 -11.26
CA VAL A 203 -9.12 18.89 -11.84
C VAL A 203 -9.35 20.10 -12.74
N ASP A 204 -8.70 21.23 -12.46
CA ASP A 204 -8.85 22.48 -13.21
C ASP A 204 -7.72 22.74 -14.22
N ARG A 205 -6.66 21.90 -14.22
CA ARG A 205 -5.51 22.11 -15.11
C ARG A 205 -5.80 21.62 -16.52
N THR A 206 -5.37 22.40 -17.51
CA THR A 206 -5.60 22.10 -18.93
C THR A 206 -4.90 20.84 -19.40
N GLU A 207 -3.77 20.46 -18.78
CA GLU A 207 -3.02 19.24 -19.06
C GLU A 207 -3.85 17.97 -18.77
N PHE A 208 -4.83 18.07 -17.86
CA PHE A 208 -5.73 17.02 -17.44
C PHE A 208 -7.17 17.25 -17.89
N GLN A 209 -7.33 17.83 -19.07
CA GLN A 209 -8.62 18.03 -19.73
C GLN A 209 -8.69 17.27 -21.06
N ILE A 210 -9.89 16.92 -21.48
CA ILE A 210 -10.18 16.38 -22.80
C ILE A 210 -11.34 17.22 -23.38
N ASP A 211 -11.14 17.84 -24.55
CA ASP A 211 -12.12 18.72 -25.19
C ASP A 211 -12.59 19.86 -24.27
N ASP A 212 -11.66 20.49 -23.56
CA ASP A 212 -11.91 21.57 -22.58
C ASP A 212 -12.80 21.15 -21.38
N ALA A 213 -12.98 19.84 -21.14
CA ALA A 213 -13.71 19.29 -20.01
C ALA A 213 -12.79 18.58 -19.01
N PRO A 214 -13.04 18.69 -17.69
CA PRO A 214 -12.25 18.00 -16.68
C PRO A 214 -12.22 16.49 -16.90
N LEU A 215 -11.04 15.89 -16.79
CA LEU A 215 -10.86 14.43 -16.83
C LEU A 215 -11.31 13.78 -15.53
N PHE A 216 -10.98 14.38 -14.39
CA PHE A 216 -11.13 13.78 -13.06
C PHE A 216 -12.42 14.22 -12.36
N ASP A 217 -13.09 13.27 -11.71
CA ASP A 217 -14.14 13.54 -10.73
C ASP A 217 -13.53 13.60 -9.31
N PRO A 218 -13.39 14.79 -8.72
CA PRO A 218 -12.77 14.94 -7.41
C PRO A 218 -13.59 14.34 -6.26
N THR A 219 -14.83 13.93 -6.52
CA THR A 219 -15.72 13.34 -5.51
C THR A 219 -15.64 11.81 -5.49
N ARG A 220 -15.09 11.20 -6.54
CA ARG A 220 -14.97 9.75 -6.71
C ARG A 220 -13.50 9.35 -6.85
N VAL A 221 -12.75 9.45 -5.75
CA VAL A 221 -11.35 9.05 -5.69
C VAL A 221 -11.21 7.85 -4.77
N TYR A 222 -10.56 6.81 -5.28
CA TYR A 222 -10.38 5.51 -4.64
C TYR A 222 -8.91 5.14 -4.59
N TYR A 223 -8.59 4.08 -3.83
CA TYR A 223 -7.25 3.51 -3.79
C TYR A 223 -7.23 2.09 -4.34
N TYR A 224 -6.17 1.73 -5.05
CA TYR A 224 -5.80 0.36 -5.38
C TYR A 224 -4.29 0.17 -5.30
N GLY A 225 -3.85 -0.86 -4.59
CA GLY A 225 -2.44 -1.25 -4.57
C GLY A 225 -2.30 -2.76 -4.45
N SER A 226 -1.31 -3.33 -5.13
CA SER A 226 -0.99 -4.76 -5.09
C SER A 226 0.39 -4.97 -4.49
N SER A 227 0.61 -6.06 -3.74
CA SER A 227 1.90 -6.37 -3.14
C SER A 227 2.34 -5.27 -2.16
N GLN A 228 3.54 -4.71 -2.30
CA GLN A 228 3.97 -3.55 -1.51
C GLN A 228 2.95 -2.41 -1.57
N GLY A 229 2.33 -2.16 -2.74
CA GLY A 229 1.25 -1.18 -2.86
C GLY A 229 0.03 -1.52 -2.01
N GLY A 230 -0.30 -2.79 -1.83
CA GLY A 230 -1.33 -3.25 -0.90
C GLY A 230 -0.91 -3.09 0.56
N ILE A 231 0.33 -3.42 0.89
CA ILE A 231 0.91 -3.31 2.23
C ILE A 231 0.94 -1.84 2.68
N LEU A 232 1.67 -1.00 1.96
CA LEU A 232 1.78 0.44 2.28
C LEU A 232 0.45 1.19 2.07
N GLY A 233 -0.40 0.64 1.19
CA GLY A 233 -1.77 1.10 1.00
C GLY A 233 -2.61 0.99 2.28
N GLY A 234 -2.40 -0.03 3.10
CA GLY A 234 -3.03 -0.15 4.42
C GLY A 234 -2.68 1.03 5.33
N THR A 235 -1.41 1.39 5.39
CA THR A 235 -0.94 2.56 6.15
C THR A 235 -1.46 3.86 5.55
N PHE A 236 -1.33 4.03 4.22
CA PHE A 236 -1.86 5.20 3.52
C PHE A 236 -3.35 5.41 3.78
N MET A 237 -4.17 4.38 3.59
CA MET A 237 -5.60 4.44 3.86
C MET A 237 -5.91 4.80 5.31
N SER A 238 -5.10 4.30 6.27
CA SER A 238 -5.31 4.59 7.69
C SER A 238 -5.10 6.06 8.06
N ILE A 239 -4.31 6.82 7.28
CA ILE A 239 -3.97 8.21 7.58
C ILE A 239 -4.57 9.22 6.61
N ASP A 240 -4.99 8.80 5.41
CA ASP A 240 -5.53 9.71 4.39
C ASP A 240 -6.89 10.27 4.81
N PRO A 241 -7.09 11.62 4.80
CA PRO A 241 -8.33 12.23 5.29
C PRO A 241 -9.46 12.25 4.26
N PHE A 242 -9.25 11.81 3.02
CA PHE A 242 -10.19 12.04 1.93
C PHE A 242 -10.71 10.75 1.27
N ILE A 243 -9.85 9.76 1.02
CA ILE A 243 -10.26 8.49 0.41
C ILE A 243 -11.02 7.66 1.44
N GLU A 244 -12.23 7.26 1.13
CA GLU A 244 -13.05 6.41 2.00
C GLU A 244 -13.01 4.94 1.60
N ARG A 245 -12.66 4.62 0.34
CA ARG A 245 -12.73 3.27 -0.20
C ARG A 245 -11.46 2.86 -0.95
N GLY A 246 -10.94 1.66 -0.64
CA GLY A 246 -9.74 1.16 -1.28
C GLY A 246 -9.65 -0.36 -1.33
N VAL A 247 -8.85 -0.86 -2.27
CA VAL A 247 -8.57 -2.28 -2.46
C VAL A 247 -7.08 -2.55 -2.24
N LEU A 248 -6.81 -3.52 -1.39
CA LEU A 248 -5.47 -3.96 -0.99
C LEU A 248 -5.24 -5.37 -1.52
N GLY A 249 -4.60 -5.48 -2.68
CA GLY A 249 -4.33 -6.75 -3.35
C GLY A 249 -3.09 -7.43 -2.78
N VAL A 250 -3.20 -8.71 -2.41
CA VAL A 250 -2.11 -9.55 -1.90
C VAL A 250 -1.24 -8.85 -0.85
N ALA A 251 -1.91 -8.11 0.04
CA ALA A 251 -1.28 -7.33 1.10
C ALA A 251 -1.04 -8.16 2.36
N ALA A 252 -0.17 -7.65 3.22
CA ALA A 252 0.16 -8.23 4.52
C ALA A 252 0.56 -7.15 5.51
N ALA A 253 0.79 -7.53 6.76
CA ALA A 253 1.37 -6.71 7.81
C ALA A 253 2.57 -7.42 8.45
N ASP A 254 3.42 -6.64 9.14
CA ASP A 254 4.66 -7.08 9.78
C ASP A 254 5.72 -7.54 8.77
N PHE A 255 6.45 -6.55 8.21
CA PHE A 255 7.50 -6.79 7.22
C PHE A 255 8.57 -7.79 7.71
N SER A 256 9.00 -7.69 8.95
CA SER A 256 10.02 -8.58 9.49
C SER A 256 9.55 -10.04 9.54
N TYR A 257 8.25 -10.24 9.70
CA TYR A 257 7.64 -11.56 9.78
C TYR A 257 7.42 -12.19 8.41
N ILE A 258 7.09 -11.38 7.40
CA ILE A 258 6.82 -11.87 6.04
C ILE A 258 8.07 -11.99 5.18
N ILE A 259 9.09 -11.14 5.40
CA ILE A 259 10.22 -11.02 4.46
C ILE A 259 11.03 -12.32 4.34
N GLU A 260 11.31 -13.01 5.43
CA GLU A 260 12.04 -14.30 5.40
C GLU A 260 11.22 -15.43 4.76
N ARG A 261 9.92 -15.25 4.61
CA ARG A 261 8.97 -16.16 3.98
C ARG A 261 8.72 -15.85 2.51
N SER A 262 9.35 -14.79 2.01
CA SER A 262 9.20 -14.27 0.66
C SER A 262 10.29 -14.79 -0.27
N THR A 263 9.91 -15.14 -1.50
CA THR A 263 10.88 -15.41 -2.59
C THR A 263 11.76 -14.20 -2.89
N ASN A 264 11.27 -12.99 -2.64
CA ASN A 264 12.03 -11.76 -2.83
C ASN A 264 13.20 -11.61 -1.84
N TRP A 265 13.16 -12.34 -0.69
CA TRP A 265 14.21 -12.28 0.30
C TRP A 265 15.55 -12.87 -0.19
N ASN A 266 15.53 -13.75 -1.17
CA ASN A 266 16.74 -14.39 -1.70
C ASN A 266 17.78 -13.36 -2.17
N ASP A 267 17.35 -12.25 -2.74
CA ASP A 267 18.23 -11.22 -3.30
C ASP A 267 18.90 -10.36 -2.20
N TYR A 268 18.29 -10.27 -1.02
CA TYR A 268 18.73 -9.39 0.08
C TYR A 268 19.35 -10.14 1.25
N ARG A 269 18.99 -11.41 1.40
CA ARG A 269 19.40 -12.28 2.51
C ARG A 269 20.91 -12.31 2.72
N GLU A 270 21.67 -12.52 1.65
CA GLU A 270 23.13 -12.63 1.76
C GLU A 270 23.78 -11.32 2.22
N THR A 271 23.19 -10.18 1.91
CA THR A 271 23.65 -8.87 2.36
C THR A 271 23.48 -8.71 3.87
N LEU A 272 22.30 -9.05 4.40
CA LEU A 272 22.04 -9.01 5.85
C LEU A 272 22.88 -10.04 6.60
N TYR A 273 22.80 -11.32 6.22
CA TYR A 273 23.51 -12.41 6.90
C TYR A 273 25.04 -12.25 6.83
N GLY A 274 25.56 -11.74 5.72
CA GLY A 274 26.99 -11.45 5.57
C GLY A 274 27.47 -10.34 6.51
N SER A 275 26.60 -9.42 6.90
CA SER A 275 26.92 -8.30 7.77
C SER A 275 26.81 -8.64 9.27
N TYR A 276 25.92 -9.55 9.64
CA TYR A 276 25.63 -9.91 11.03
C TYR A 276 26.03 -11.36 11.34
N THR A 277 27.32 -11.66 11.41
CA THR A 277 27.97 -12.84 11.96
C THR A 277 27.58 -14.20 11.37
N ARG A 278 26.70 -14.27 10.40
CA ARG A 278 26.17 -15.52 9.77
C ARG A 278 25.46 -16.45 10.75
N ASN A 279 25.01 -15.92 11.87
CA ASN A 279 24.21 -16.64 12.86
C ASN A 279 22.73 -16.31 12.67
N ALA A 280 21.88 -17.33 12.56
CA ALA A 280 20.44 -17.14 12.36
C ALA A 280 19.77 -16.34 13.50
N ILE A 281 20.25 -16.50 14.74
CA ILE A 281 19.72 -15.75 15.90
C ILE A 281 20.05 -14.25 15.76
N ASP A 282 21.30 -13.92 15.43
CA ASP A 282 21.71 -12.51 15.25
C ASP A 282 20.97 -11.85 14.09
N ALA A 283 20.71 -12.60 13.02
CA ALA A 283 19.89 -12.11 11.90
C ALA A 283 18.44 -11.84 12.33
N GLN A 284 17.84 -12.72 13.15
CA GLN A 284 16.49 -12.49 13.70
C GLN A 284 16.45 -11.25 14.61
N VAL A 285 17.46 -11.06 15.44
CA VAL A 285 17.58 -9.85 16.27
C VAL A 285 17.69 -8.60 15.37
N ALA A 286 18.52 -8.65 14.31
CA ALA A 286 18.64 -7.54 13.36
C ALA A 286 17.31 -7.23 12.69
N LEU A 287 16.56 -8.23 12.20
CA LEU A 287 15.24 -8.03 11.62
C LEU A 287 14.22 -7.45 12.60
N THR A 288 14.26 -7.88 13.87
CA THR A 288 13.42 -7.31 14.92
C THR A 288 13.75 -5.83 15.17
N LEU A 289 15.04 -5.47 15.16
CA LEU A 289 15.47 -4.08 15.27
C LEU A 289 15.06 -3.25 14.04
N PHE A 290 15.09 -3.84 12.85
CA PHE A 290 14.53 -3.23 11.65
C PHE A 290 13.02 -2.98 11.81
N GLN A 291 12.26 -3.96 12.33
CA GLN A 291 10.81 -3.82 12.52
C GLN A 291 10.48 -2.63 13.41
N MET A 292 11.22 -2.41 14.48
CA MET A 292 11.02 -1.23 15.35
C MET A 292 11.10 0.11 14.60
N ARG A 293 11.81 0.15 13.47
CA ARG A 293 11.85 1.33 12.59
C ARG A 293 10.80 1.25 11.49
N TRP A 294 10.49 0.05 11.02
CA TRP A 294 9.40 -0.16 10.06
C TRP A 294 8.04 0.19 10.65
N ASP A 295 7.85 -0.02 11.95
CA ASP A 295 6.60 0.28 12.66
C ASP A 295 6.09 1.71 12.43
N LEU A 296 6.97 2.65 12.06
CA LEU A 296 6.57 4.01 11.63
C LEU A 296 5.59 4.00 10.44
N THR A 297 5.67 2.99 9.58
CA THR A 297 4.90 2.90 8.33
C THR A 297 4.38 1.49 8.03
N ASP A 298 4.67 0.50 8.90
CA ASP A 298 4.13 -0.85 8.73
C ASP A 298 2.63 -0.86 9.03
N PRO A 299 1.80 -1.46 8.18
CA PRO A 299 0.37 -1.56 8.44
C PRO A 299 0.01 -2.22 9.77
N ILE A 300 0.88 -3.06 10.36
CA ILE A 300 0.62 -3.68 11.69
C ILE A 300 0.36 -2.61 12.78
N THR A 301 0.98 -1.45 12.65
CA THR A 301 0.79 -0.31 13.57
C THR A 301 -0.49 0.46 13.30
N HIS A 302 -0.93 0.53 12.04
CA HIS A 302 -1.91 1.54 11.62
C HIS A 302 -3.30 0.98 11.32
N VAL A 303 -3.40 -0.28 10.89
CA VAL A 303 -4.67 -0.81 10.36
C VAL A 303 -5.74 -1.09 11.42
N SER A 304 -5.40 -1.09 12.71
CA SER A 304 -6.40 -1.08 13.78
C SER A 304 -7.29 0.18 13.76
N HIS A 305 -6.75 1.28 13.21
CA HIS A 305 -7.45 2.56 13.02
C HIS A 305 -8.16 2.70 11.67
N LEU A 306 -8.18 1.66 10.84
CA LEU A 306 -8.60 1.75 9.44
C LEU A 306 -10.14 1.86 9.31
N THR A 307 -10.87 1.00 10.00
CA THR A 307 -12.33 0.89 9.89
C THR A 307 -13.09 1.52 11.06
N GLY A 308 -12.41 1.88 12.12
CA GLY A 308 -13.04 2.33 13.37
C GLY A 308 -13.60 1.20 14.25
N GLU A 309 -13.55 -0.05 13.78
CA GLU A 309 -14.12 -1.22 14.50
C GLU A 309 -13.22 -1.70 15.65
N VAL A 310 -11.91 -1.63 15.50
CA VAL A 310 -10.94 -2.07 16.53
C VAL A 310 -10.51 -0.89 17.38
N GLU A 311 -10.03 0.16 16.74
CA GLU A 311 -9.66 1.42 17.37
C GLU A 311 -10.29 2.58 16.60
N ALA A 312 -10.52 3.71 17.28
CA ALA A 312 -10.99 4.91 16.60
C ALA A 312 -10.02 5.33 15.50
N THR A 313 -10.54 5.82 14.37
CA THR A 313 -9.73 6.35 13.30
C THR A 313 -8.85 7.50 13.78
N TYR A 314 -7.73 7.73 13.12
CA TYR A 314 -6.86 8.86 13.45
C TYR A 314 -7.60 10.21 13.29
N PRO A 315 -7.17 11.26 14.00
CA PRO A 315 -7.82 12.56 13.94
C PRO A 315 -7.96 13.07 12.49
N GLY A 316 -9.18 13.47 12.13
CA GLY A 316 -9.50 13.98 10.80
C GLY A 316 -9.62 12.93 9.69
N VAL A 317 -9.52 11.65 10.03
CA VAL A 317 -9.62 10.54 9.06
C VAL A 317 -11.00 9.89 9.16
N PRO A 318 -11.74 9.70 8.04
CA PRO A 318 -13.00 8.96 8.04
C PRO A 318 -12.77 7.45 8.19
N GLU A 319 -13.78 6.73 8.68
CA GLU A 319 -13.82 5.27 8.61
C GLU A 319 -13.69 4.79 7.16
N LYS A 320 -12.89 3.75 6.95
CA LYS A 320 -12.61 3.23 5.63
C LYS A 320 -13.41 1.98 5.30
N GLN A 321 -13.81 1.88 4.05
CA GLN A 321 -14.26 0.63 3.44
C GLN A 321 -13.08 -0.01 2.70
N VAL A 322 -12.72 -1.25 3.06
CA VAL A 322 -11.52 -1.91 2.52
C VAL A 322 -11.83 -3.31 2.06
N LEU A 323 -11.48 -3.59 0.81
CA LEU A 323 -11.41 -4.95 0.26
C LEU A 323 -9.96 -5.43 0.30
N LEU A 324 -9.66 -6.40 1.14
CA LEU A 324 -8.40 -7.14 1.14
C LEU A 324 -8.56 -8.40 0.27
N GLN A 325 -7.94 -8.43 -0.91
CA GLN A 325 -7.90 -9.62 -1.75
C GLN A 325 -6.61 -10.39 -1.46
N ILE A 326 -6.70 -11.66 -1.11
CA ILE A 326 -5.54 -12.52 -0.84
C ILE A 326 -5.56 -13.76 -1.72
N ALA A 327 -4.38 -14.13 -2.23
CA ALA A 327 -4.17 -15.36 -2.99
C ALA A 327 -3.62 -16.45 -2.07
N ARG A 328 -4.28 -17.60 -1.99
CA ARG A 328 -3.81 -18.73 -1.19
C ARG A 328 -2.47 -19.24 -1.70
N ASN A 329 -1.57 -19.60 -0.79
CA ASN A 329 -0.22 -20.08 -1.08
C ASN A 329 0.68 -19.05 -1.78
N ASP A 330 0.46 -17.77 -1.52
CA ASP A 330 1.32 -16.70 -2.04
C ASP A 330 2.77 -16.91 -1.57
N SER A 331 3.68 -16.99 -2.54
CA SER A 331 5.11 -17.25 -2.30
C SER A 331 5.93 -15.97 -2.12
N GLN A 332 5.38 -14.82 -2.45
CA GLN A 332 6.06 -13.51 -2.30
C GLN A 332 5.56 -12.77 -1.06
N VAL A 333 4.25 -12.79 -0.80
CA VAL A 333 3.64 -12.21 0.40
C VAL A 333 2.90 -13.31 1.16
N ALA A 334 3.56 -13.89 2.15
CA ALA A 334 3.05 -15.05 2.88
C ALA A 334 1.70 -14.76 3.55
N ASN A 335 0.72 -15.65 3.36
CA ASN A 335 -0.65 -15.47 3.86
C ASN A 335 -0.74 -15.25 5.37
N VAL A 336 0.22 -15.71 6.16
CA VAL A 336 0.28 -15.41 7.59
C VAL A 336 0.34 -13.91 7.88
N GLY A 337 0.99 -13.13 7.02
CA GLY A 337 1.00 -11.66 7.13
C GLY A 337 -0.34 -11.05 6.70
N SER A 338 -1.02 -11.63 5.71
CA SER A 338 -2.38 -11.22 5.33
C SER A 338 -3.38 -11.52 6.45
N ASP A 339 -3.24 -12.66 7.12
CA ASP A 339 -4.06 -13.05 8.27
C ASP A 339 -3.83 -12.12 9.47
N LEU A 340 -2.57 -11.69 9.70
CA LEU A 340 -2.23 -10.68 10.69
C LEU A 340 -2.88 -9.34 10.38
N PHE A 341 -2.80 -8.90 9.12
CA PHE A 341 -3.46 -7.68 8.67
C PHE A 341 -4.97 -7.74 8.94
N ALA A 342 -5.64 -8.79 8.45
CA ALA A 342 -7.08 -8.96 8.60
C ALA A 342 -7.52 -8.94 10.08
N ARG A 343 -6.80 -9.64 10.95
CA ARG A 343 -7.09 -9.70 12.37
C ARG A 343 -6.87 -8.35 13.05
N THR A 344 -5.78 -7.65 12.74
CA THR A 344 -5.46 -6.35 13.33
C THR A 344 -6.44 -5.27 12.89
N ALA A 345 -6.90 -5.32 11.63
CA ALA A 345 -7.89 -4.40 11.10
C ALA A 345 -9.35 -4.75 11.45
N GLY A 346 -9.59 -5.88 12.14
CA GLY A 346 -10.95 -6.34 12.47
C GLY A 346 -11.76 -6.79 11.25
N LEU A 347 -11.11 -7.18 10.15
CA LEU A 347 -11.80 -7.61 8.93
C LEU A 347 -12.29 -9.04 9.06
N SER A 348 -13.50 -9.31 8.54
CA SER A 348 -14.03 -10.67 8.41
C SER A 348 -13.71 -11.26 7.03
N VAL A 349 -13.51 -12.58 6.97
CA VAL A 349 -13.40 -13.30 5.70
C VAL A 349 -14.79 -13.53 5.12
N LEU A 350 -14.98 -13.11 3.87
CA LEU A 350 -16.20 -13.32 3.11
C LEU A 350 -16.40 -14.81 2.80
N ARG A 351 -17.58 -15.35 3.09
CA ARG A 351 -17.96 -16.72 2.70
C ARG A 351 -18.33 -16.80 1.21
N PRO A 352 -18.09 -17.94 0.53
CA PRO A 352 -17.40 -19.12 1.06
C PRO A 352 -15.88 -18.89 1.22
N GLU A 353 -15.35 -19.27 2.35
CA GLU A 353 -13.92 -19.20 2.64
C GLU A 353 -13.14 -20.38 2.01
N ILE A 354 -11.88 -20.12 1.66
CA ILE A 354 -10.93 -21.15 1.22
C ILE A 354 -10.26 -21.80 2.42
N TYR A 355 -9.93 -20.98 3.42
CA TYR A 355 -9.46 -21.40 4.73
C TYR A 355 -9.89 -20.40 5.80
N ALA A 356 -9.96 -20.84 7.05
CA ALA A 356 -10.31 -19.99 8.19
C ALA A 356 -9.03 -19.52 8.89
N PRO A 357 -8.63 -18.25 8.77
CA PRO A 357 -7.48 -17.70 9.48
C PRO A 357 -7.72 -17.70 10.99
N TYR A 358 -6.66 -17.95 11.77
CA TYR A 358 -6.77 -17.93 13.22
C TYR A 358 -7.12 -16.53 13.75
N GLY A 359 -8.21 -16.47 14.52
CA GLY A 359 -8.67 -15.22 15.15
C GLY A 359 -9.30 -14.20 14.18
N VAL A 360 -9.70 -14.62 12.99
CA VAL A 360 -10.45 -13.83 12.02
C VAL A 360 -11.85 -14.41 11.87
N GLU A 361 -12.86 -13.56 11.92
CA GLU A 361 -14.25 -13.98 11.78
C GLU A 361 -14.60 -14.34 10.33
N LEU A 362 -15.57 -15.23 10.16
CA LEU A 362 -16.14 -15.61 8.87
C LEU A 362 -17.55 -15.02 8.76
N ALA A 363 -17.84 -14.27 7.71
CA ALA A 363 -19.12 -13.59 7.54
C ALA A 363 -19.76 -13.85 6.18
N ASP A 364 -21.09 -13.92 6.17
CA ASP A 364 -21.86 -13.96 4.92
C ASP A 364 -21.92 -12.55 4.32
N GLY A 365 -21.77 -12.46 2.98
CA GLY A 365 -21.83 -11.18 2.27
C GLY A 365 -23.26 -10.64 2.05
N PRO A 366 -23.37 -9.41 1.54
CA PRO A 366 -22.26 -8.51 1.19
C PRO A 366 -21.61 -7.88 2.43
N LEU A 367 -20.31 -7.57 2.35
CA LEU A 367 -19.56 -6.88 3.41
C LEU A 367 -19.18 -5.46 2.96
N SER A 368 -19.14 -4.51 3.88
CA SER A 368 -18.63 -3.15 3.61
C SER A 368 -17.09 -3.06 3.71
N SER A 369 -16.51 -3.92 4.54
CA SER A 369 -15.07 -4.15 4.64
C SER A 369 -14.83 -5.62 4.91
N GLY A 370 -13.77 -6.20 4.35
CA GLY A 370 -13.51 -7.63 4.54
C GLY A 370 -12.44 -8.19 3.62
N VAL A 371 -12.24 -9.48 3.77
CA VAL A 371 -11.26 -10.28 3.04
C VAL A 371 -11.96 -11.16 2.03
N ALA A 372 -11.52 -11.11 0.78
CA ALA A 372 -11.85 -12.08 -0.26
C ALA A 372 -10.64 -12.98 -0.52
N GLN A 373 -10.84 -14.29 -0.40
CA GLN A 373 -9.79 -15.30 -0.61
C GLN A 373 -9.91 -15.89 -2.03
N TRP A 374 -8.74 -16.13 -2.65
CA TRP A 374 -8.60 -16.69 -3.98
C TRP A 374 -7.65 -17.89 -3.97
N ASP A 375 -7.98 -18.95 -4.70
CA ASP A 375 -7.13 -20.12 -4.88
C ASP A 375 -6.76 -20.27 -6.36
N GLU A 376 -5.47 -20.08 -6.64
CA GLU A 376 -4.90 -20.25 -7.97
C GLU A 376 -4.51 -21.72 -8.25
N HIS A 377 -4.79 -22.63 -7.30
CA HIS A 377 -4.44 -24.05 -7.35
C HIS A 377 -2.93 -24.35 -7.48
N PHE A 378 -2.09 -23.40 -7.08
CA PHE A 378 -0.65 -23.62 -7.01
C PHE A 378 -0.26 -24.39 -5.75
N GLU A 379 0.78 -25.19 -5.87
CA GLU A 379 1.29 -25.97 -4.75
C GLU A 379 1.72 -25.06 -3.58
N PRO A 380 1.37 -25.42 -2.35
CA PRO A 380 1.81 -24.67 -1.18
C PRO A 380 3.32 -24.76 -1.01
N ALA A 381 3.90 -23.76 -0.35
CA ALA A 381 5.28 -23.85 0.12
C ALA A 381 5.45 -25.07 1.04
N PRO A 382 6.60 -25.77 1.00
CA PRO A 382 6.84 -26.92 1.86
C PRO A 382 6.63 -26.57 3.34
N PRO A 383 5.90 -27.38 4.11
CA PRO A 383 5.73 -27.15 5.53
C PRO A 383 7.06 -27.28 6.26
N GLY A 384 7.33 -26.37 7.16
CA GLY A 384 8.44 -26.46 8.10
C GLY A 384 9.65 -25.62 7.74
N GLY A 385 9.85 -24.60 8.51
CA GLY A 385 11.02 -23.75 8.54
C GLY A 385 10.86 -22.43 7.83
N ASN A 386 11.75 -21.51 8.13
CA ASN A 386 11.92 -20.23 7.46
C ASN A 386 12.72 -20.44 6.14
N LEU A 387 12.31 -21.41 5.35
CA LEU A 387 12.88 -21.59 4.02
C LEU A 387 12.13 -20.67 3.07
N THR A 388 12.88 -19.87 2.35
CA THR A 388 12.32 -19.07 1.27
C THR A 388 11.71 -20.01 0.23
N PRO A 389 10.43 -19.85 -0.09
CA PRO A 389 9.79 -20.70 -1.10
C PRO A 389 10.36 -20.41 -2.49
N THR A 390 10.08 -21.28 -3.44
CA THR A 390 10.24 -20.98 -4.86
C THR A 390 9.02 -20.21 -5.32
N ASP A 391 9.20 -19.21 -6.18
CA ASP A 391 8.07 -18.48 -6.73
C ASP A 391 7.16 -19.44 -7.51
N ASN A 392 5.90 -19.47 -7.14
CA ASN A 392 4.89 -20.34 -7.75
C ASN A 392 3.93 -19.59 -8.68
N GLY A 393 4.12 -18.28 -8.88
CA GLY A 393 3.31 -17.43 -9.75
C GLY A 393 1.99 -16.96 -9.14
N THR A 394 1.59 -17.45 -7.97
CA THR A 394 0.32 -17.11 -7.30
C THR A 394 0.19 -15.59 -7.07
N HIS A 395 1.27 -14.98 -6.60
CA HIS A 395 1.29 -13.56 -6.25
C HIS A 395 0.88 -12.63 -7.40
N GLY A 396 1.38 -12.91 -8.59
CA GLY A 396 1.12 -12.08 -9.77
C GLY A 396 -0.17 -12.40 -10.52
N SER A 397 -0.73 -13.61 -10.35
CA SER A 397 -1.84 -14.11 -11.18
C SER A 397 -3.19 -13.51 -10.80
N LEU A 398 -3.46 -13.32 -9.51
CA LEU A 398 -4.77 -12.88 -9.01
C LEU A 398 -5.27 -11.60 -9.67
N ARG A 399 -4.42 -10.60 -9.81
CA ARG A 399 -4.81 -9.30 -10.38
C ARG A 399 -5.28 -9.36 -11.84
N TRP A 400 -4.89 -10.39 -12.59
CA TRP A 400 -5.27 -10.57 -13.99
C TRP A 400 -6.58 -11.32 -14.19
N ARG A 401 -7.18 -11.86 -13.13
CA ARG A 401 -8.47 -12.55 -13.24
C ARG A 401 -9.60 -11.55 -13.49
N ASP A 402 -10.39 -11.80 -14.51
CA ASP A 402 -11.58 -10.99 -14.84
C ASP A 402 -12.53 -10.89 -13.63
N THR A 403 -12.74 -11.98 -12.90
CA THR A 403 -13.60 -12.00 -11.72
C THR A 403 -13.04 -11.22 -10.54
N SER A 404 -11.72 -11.17 -10.37
CA SER A 404 -11.07 -10.32 -9.37
C SER A 404 -11.25 -8.84 -9.70
N ILE A 405 -11.02 -8.46 -10.96
CA ILE A 405 -11.22 -7.09 -11.44
C ILE A 405 -12.69 -6.69 -11.31
N GLU A 406 -13.63 -7.58 -11.64
CA GLU A 406 -15.06 -7.32 -11.51
C GLU A 406 -15.50 -7.17 -10.04
N GLN A 407 -14.95 -7.98 -9.12
CA GLN A 407 -15.19 -7.80 -7.68
C GLN A 407 -14.70 -6.41 -7.21
N ILE A 408 -13.52 -5.96 -7.68
CA ILE A 408 -13.00 -4.62 -7.42
C ILE A 408 -13.96 -3.56 -7.96
N ARG A 409 -14.42 -3.70 -9.20
CA ARG A 409 -15.35 -2.75 -9.83
C ARG A 409 -16.65 -2.62 -9.02
N VAL A 410 -17.26 -3.75 -8.65
CA VAL A 410 -18.47 -3.77 -7.82
C VAL A 410 -18.21 -3.07 -6.49
N PHE A 411 -17.14 -3.45 -5.78
CA PHE A 411 -16.80 -2.86 -4.50
C PHE A 411 -16.57 -1.35 -4.59
N LEU A 412 -15.76 -0.88 -5.54
CA LEU A 412 -15.47 0.56 -5.67
C LEU A 412 -16.72 1.36 -6.04
N THR A 413 -17.67 0.78 -6.77
CA THR A 413 -18.89 1.51 -7.17
C THR A 413 -20.00 1.44 -6.12
N THR A 414 -20.19 0.29 -5.46
CA THR A 414 -21.34 0.07 -4.54
C THR A 414 -20.97 0.14 -3.06
N GLY A 415 -19.70 -0.07 -2.71
CA GLY A 415 -19.25 -0.26 -1.32
C GLY A 415 -19.52 -1.66 -0.77
N GLU A 416 -19.88 -2.61 -1.63
CA GLU A 416 -20.23 -3.97 -1.23
C GLU A 416 -19.22 -4.99 -1.75
N ILE A 417 -18.66 -5.78 -0.85
CA ILE A 417 -17.83 -6.93 -1.18
C ILE A 417 -18.77 -8.12 -1.34
N VAL A 418 -18.85 -8.62 -2.58
CA VAL A 418 -19.66 -9.78 -2.92
C VAL A 418 -18.78 -10.99 -3.28
N PRO A 419 -19.24 -12.23 -3.07
CA PRO A 419 -18.52 -13.39 -3.57
C PRO A 419 -18.29 -13.28 -5.08
N ALA A 420 -17.08 -13.56 -5.54
CA ALA A 420 -16.74 -13.47 -6.97
C ALA A 420 -17.65 -14.31 -7.87
N CYS A 421 -18.13 -15.46 -7.38
CA CYS A 421 -19.11 -16.30 -8.06
C CYS A 421 -20.50 -15.69 -8.21
N GLY A 422 -20.82 -14.63 -7.51
CA GLY A 422 -22.10 -13.90 -7.61
C GLY A 422 -22.08 -12.78 -8.65
N VAL A 423 -20.93 -12.43 -9.17
CA VAL A 423 -20.76 -11.27 -10.06
C VAL A 423 -21.14 -11.59 -11.51
N ASP A 424 -20.88 -12.82 -11.99
CA ASP A 424 -21.13 -13.21 -13.39
C ASP A 424 -22.10 -14.36 -13.58
N GLY A 425 -22.68 -14.93 -12.52
CA GLY A 425 -23.50 -16.14 -12.62
C GLY A 425 -22.76 -17.35 -13.19
N GLY A 426 -21.46 -17.27 -13.32
CA GLY A 426 -20.57 -18.29 -13.84
C GLY A 426 -20.03 -19.21 -12.74
N ALA A 427 -19.75 -20.44 -13.13
CA ALA A 427 -19.16 -21.43 -12.23
C ALA A 427 -17.81 -20.93 -11.70
N LEU A 428 -17.64 -21.07 -10.38
CA LEU A 428 -16.39 -20.83 -9.69
C LEU A 428 -15.20 -21.45 -10.44
N GLY A 429 -14.25 -20.65 -10.82
CA GLY A 429 -12.90 -21.13 -11.07
C GLY A 429 -12.18 -21.31 -9.73
N TRP A 430 -12.64 -22.25 -8.89
CA TRP A 430 -11.91 -22.75 -7.73
C TRP A 430 -10.93 -23.81 -8.15
#